data_9b13bc62d0b6dccb8c64d57bf8dd970a
#
_entry.id   9b13bc62d0b6dccb8c64d57bf8dd970a
#
_cell.length_a   1.000
_cell.length_b   1.000
_cell.length_c   1.000
_cell.angle_alpha   90.00
_cell.angle_beta   90.00
_cell.angle_gamma   90.00
#
_symmetry.space_group_name_H-M   'P 1'
#
loop_
_entity.id
_entity.type
_entity.pdbx_description
1 polymer ?
#
loop_
_entity_poly.entity_id
_entity_poly.type
_entity_poly.pdbx_seq_one_letter_code
_entity_poly.pdbx_strand_id
1 'polypeptide(L)'
;MASTSVDVPRGTRTSANGNSLAGGETRDVSAAAHQAFWLLRITFTVAPILFGIDKYFNWSVHWPDYLASWVNNIIPGSGQDFMYVVGGIEIAAGLIVLVAPRIGAFIVVGWLFGIVVNLLTNDAPQYYDIALRDFGLMLAALTFGRLALAVVPARKSGKLPHLPW
;
A
#
# COMPACT_ATOMS: atom_id res chain seq x y z
N MET A 1 16.73 -56.40 55.75
CA MET A 1 17.25 -55.61 54.61
C MET A 1 16.07 -54.81 54.04
N ALA A 2 15.94 -53.55 54.38
CA ALA A 2 14.90 -52.68 53.93
C ALA A 2 15.44 -51.86 52.75
N SER A 3 14.82 -51.98 51.58
CA SER A 3 15.15 -51.22 50.40
C SER A 3 14.32 -49.92 50.40
N THR A 4 14.98 -48.78 50.57
CA THR A 4 14.39 -47.47 50.52
C THR A 4 14.41 -46.98 49.10
N SER A 5 13.24 -46.96 48.41
CA SER A 5 13.06 -46.34 47.11
C SER A 5 12.97 -44.82 47.29
N VAL A 6 13.93 -44.12 46.69
CA VAL A 6 13.90 -42.62 46.61
C VAL A 6 13.01 -42.22 45.43
N ASP A 7 11.90 -41.63 45.76
CA ASP A 7 10.97 -41.05 44.80
C ASP A 7 11.53 -39.69 44.31
N VAL A 8 11.93 -39.62 43.05
CA VAL A 8 12.41 -38.38 42.39
C VAL A 8 11.19 -37.66 41.76
N PRO A 9 10.87 -36.43 42.21
CA PRO A 9 9.77 -35.72 41.60
C PRO A 9 10.11 -35.35 40.16
N ARG A 10 9.40 -35.91 39.21
CA ARG A 10 9.48 -35.59 37.76
C ARG A 10 8.96 -34.18 37.53
N GLY A 11 9.89 -33.21 37.37
CA GLY A 11 9.59 -31.84 37.12
C GLY A 11 8.90 -31.63 35.77
N THR A 12 7.59 -31.40 35.79
CA THR A 12 6.78 -30.89 34.69
C THR A 12 6.67 -29.37 34.80
N ARG A 13 7.74 -28.63 34.46
CA ARG A 13 7.71 -27.15 34.42
C ARG A 13 8.54 -26.61 33.27
N THR A 14 8.23 -26.97 32.02
CA THR A 14 8.91 -26.31 30.89
C THR A 14 7.97 -25.97 29.70
N SER A 15 6.69 -26.35 29.73
CA SER A 15 5.79 -26.12 28.59
C SER A 15 4.96 -24.84 28.68
N ALA A 16 4.72 -24.30 29.88
CA ALA A 16 3.84 -23.12 30.04
C ALA A 16 4.54 -21.79 29.71
N ASN A 17 5.87 -21.69 29.88
CA ASN A 17 6.59 -20.44 29.68
C ASN A 17 6.88 -20.13 28.18
N GLY A 18 7.10 -21.16 27.36
CA GLY A 18 7.31 -20.99 25.91
C GLY A 18 6.06 -20.51 25.16
N ASN A 19 4.88 -20.94 25.60
CA ASN A 19 3.62 -20.58 24.94
C ASN A 19 3.17 -19.14 25.28
N SER A 20 3.53 -18.60 26.45
CA SER A 20 3.21 -17.23 26.82
C SER A 20 4.11 -16.20 26.11
N LEU A 21 5.39 -16.52 25.90
CA LEU A 21 6.33 -15.67 25.16
C LEU A 21 5.97 -15.61 23.66
N ALA A 22 5.69 -16.74 23.02
CA ALA A 22 5.25 -16.79 21.64
C ALA A 22 3.92 -16.08 21.41
N GLY A 23 2.99 -16.12 22.38
CA GLY A 23 1.71 -15.42 22.32
C GLY A 23 1.86 -13.90 22.48
N GLY A 24 2.83 -13.41 23.23
CA GLY A 24 3.18 -11.98 23.36
C GLY A 24 3.75 -11.44 22.05
N GLU A 25 4.78 -12.11 21.53
CA GLU A 25 5.49 -11.70 20.32
C GLU A 25 4.57 -11.63 19.08
N THR A 26 3.68 -12.60 18.90
CA THR A 26 2.71 -12.59 17.78
C THR A 26 1.70 -11.45 17.89
N ARG A 27 1.30 -11.06 19.11
CA ARG A 27 0.41 -9.90 19.33
C ARG A 27 1.09 -8.60 18.99
N ASP A 28 2.35 -8.43 19.37
CA ASP A 28 3.13 -7.21 19.10
C ASP A 28 3.36 -7.03 17.58
N VAL A 29 3.71 -8.09 16.86
CA VAL A 29 3.84 -8.06 15.41
C VAL A 29 2.50 -7.73 14.72
N SER A 30 1.39 -8.29 15.19
CA SER A 30 0.06 -8.00 14.66
C SER A 30 -0.35 -6.54 14.88
N ALA A 31 -0.06 -5.98 16.04
CA ALA A 31 -0.33 -4.58 16.35
C ALA A 31 0.50 -3.64 15.45
N ALA A 32 1.79 -3.92 15.29
CA ALA A 32 2.66 -3.15 14.40
C ALA A 32 2.21 -3.20 12.93
N ALA A 33 1.82 -4.38 12.44
CA ALA A 33 1.29 -4.54 11.08
C ALA A 33 -0.01 -3.73 10.87
N HIS A 34 -0.88 -3.69 11.87
CA HIS A 34 -2.12 -2.91 11.82
C HIS A 34 -1.83 -1.40 11.80
N GLN A 35 -0.88 -0.93 12.60
CA GLN A 35 -0.43 0.47 12.60
C GLN A 35 0.18 0.84 11.24
N ALA A 36 1.07 0.02 10.70
CA ALA A 36 1.67 0.22 9.39
C ALA A 36 0.62 0.29 8.27
N PHE A 37 -0.40 -0.58 8.32
CA PHE A 37 -1.53 -0.55 7.38
C PHE A 37 -2.26 0.80 7.42
N TRP A 38 -2.58 1.33 8.60
CA TRP A 38 -3.28 2.60 8.72
C TRP A 38 -2.45 3.79 8.29
N LEU A 39 -1.16 3.82 8.63
CA LEU A 39 -0.24 4.87 8.18
C LEU A 39 -0.17 4.92 6.64
N LEU A 40 0.03 3.76 6.01
CA LEU A 40 0.08 3.68 4.56
C LEU A 40 -1.26 4.01 3.89
N ARG A 41 -2.38 3.58 4.49
CA ARG A 41 -3.71 3.93 4.00
C ARG A 41 -3.95 5.43 4.00
N ILE A 42 -3.63 6.12 5.09
CA ILE A 42 -3.75 7.57 5.18
C ILE A 42 -2.84 8.24 4.15
N THR A 43 -1.57 7.82 4.05
CA THR A 43 -0.61 8.38 3.11
C THR A 43 -1.08 8.22 1.67
N PHE A 44 -1.43 7.01 1.25
CA PHE A 44 -1.89 6.75 -0.13
C PHE A 44 -3.33 7.19 -0.42
N THR A 45 -4.07 7.66 0.57
CA THR A 45 -5.32 8.40 0.36
C THR A 45 -5.04 9.88 0.17
N VAL A 46 -4.31 10.49 1.10
CA VAL A 46 -4.14 11.95 1.17
C VAL A 46 -3.20 12.46 0.08
N ALA A 47 -2.05 11.82 -0.11
CA ALA A 47 -1.03 12.32 -1.04
C ALA A 47 -1.53 12.38 -2.50
N PRO A 48 -2.15 11.33 -3.08
CA PRO A 48 -2.68 11.42 -4.44
C PRO A 48 -3.78 12.47 -4.59
N ILE A 49 -4.64 12.66 -3.58
CA ILE A 49 -5.67 13.69 -3.62
C ILE A 49 -5.04 15.09 -3.66
N LEU A 50 -4.04 15.36 -2.80
CA LEU A 50 -3.36 16.65 -2.77
C LEU A 50 -2.58 16.93 -4.06
N PHE A 51 -1.82 15.97 -4.57
CA PHE A 51 -1.09 16.12 -5.83
C PHE A 51 -2.04 16.22 -7.03
N GLY A 52 -3.16 15.50 -7.00
CA GLY A 52 -4.20 15.62 -8.01
C GLY A 52 -4.81 17.01 -8.04
N ILE A 53 -5.14 17.60 -6.89
CA ILE A 53 -5.64 18.96 -6.78
C ILE A 53 -4.59 19.97 -7.26
N ASP A 54 -3.33 19.78 -6.85
CA ASP A 54 -2.22 20.68 -7.22
C ASP A 54 -2.03 20.79 -8.75
N LYS A 55 -2.33 19.74 -9.51
CA LYS A 55 -2.26 19.74 -10.98
C LYS A 55 -3.24 20.72 -11.66
N TYR A 56 -4.28 21.13 -10.96
CA TYR A 56 -5.22 22.15 -11.47
C TYR A 56 -4.71 23.57 -11.26
N PHE A 57 -3.82 23.78 -10.29
CA PHE A 57 -3.37 25.10 -9.87
C PHE A 57 -1.88 25.35 -10.08
N ASN A 58 -1.07 24.29 -10.27
CA ASN A 58 0.40 24.34 -10.37
C ASN A 58 1.04 25.12 -9.20
N TRP A 59 0.58 24.88 -7.95
CA TRP A 59 1.09 25.58 -6.78
C TRP A 59 2.50 25.16 -6.38
N SER A 60 2.79 23.86 -6.49
CA SER A 60 4.09 23.31 -6.10
C SER A 60 5.12 23.36 -7.22
N VAL A 61 4.71 23.00 -8.42
CA VAL A 61 5.56 22.93 -9.62
C VAL A 61 4.72 23.12 -10.88
N HIS A 62 5.38 23.41 -12.01
CA HIS A 62 4.71 23.39 -13.31
C HIS A 62 4.69 21.94 -13.84
N TRP A 63 3.56 21.25 -13.63
CA TRP A 63 3.41 19.82 -13.87
C TRP A 63 3.68 19.36 -15.32
N PRO A 64 3.32 20.15 -16.37
CA PRO A 64 3.64 19.76 -17.75
C PRO A 64 5.13 19.53 -18.02
N ASP A 65 6.05 20.15 -17.27
CA ASP A 65 7.49 20.02 -17.45
C ASP A 65 7.99 18.60 -17.13
N TYR A 66 7.23 17.83 -16.36
CA TYR A 66 7.55 16.44 -16.00
C TYR A 66 7.04 15.42 -17.02
N LEU A 67 6.42 15.87 -18.11
CA LEU A 67 5.86 14.99 -19.13
C LEU A 67 6.91 14.66 -20.18
N ALA A 68 7.15 13.37 -20.42
CA ALA A 68 8.07 12.94 -21.46
C ALA A 68 7.54 13.34 -22.85
N SER A 69 8.45 13.75 -23.76
CA SER A 69 8.10 14.26 -25.09
C SER A 69 7.25 13.29 -25.89
N TRP A 70 7.53 11.99 -25.79
CA TRP A 70 6.74 10.98 -26.52
C TRP A 70 5.30 10.89 -26.00
N VAL A 71 5.07 11.06 -24.70
CA VAL A 71 3.72 11.12 -24.11
C VAL A 71 3.00 12.36 -24.62
N ASN A 72 3.65 13.53 -24.57
CA ASN A 72 3.08 14.78 -25.04
C ASN A 72 2.72 14.74 -26.54
N ASN A 73 3.42 13.95 -27.35
CA ASN A 73 3.16 13.81 -28.78
C ASN A 73 1.97 12.90 -29.14
N ILE A 74 1.57 12.00 -28.21
CA ILE A 74 0.45 11.07 -28.44
C ILE A 74 -0.87 11.59 -27.86
N ILE A 75 -0.82 12.49 -26.87
CA ILE A 75 -2.03 13.03 -26.24
C ILE A 75 -2.62 14.17 -27.08
N PRO A 76 -3.95 14.24 -27.22
CA PRO A 76 -4.60 15.39 -27.84
C PRO A 76 -4.62 16.57 -26.85
N GLY A 77 -4.38 17.79 -27.35
CA GLY A 77 -4.41 19.02 -26.56
C GLY A 77 -3.05 19.42 -26.01
N SER A 78 -3.04 20.25 -24.98
CA SER A 78 -1.82 20.72 -24.33
C SER A 78 -1.37 19.77 -23.20
N GLY A 79 -0.09 19.86 -22.80
CA GLY A 79 0.41 19.14 -21.60
C GLY A 79 -0.39 19.47 -20.34
N GLN A 80 -0.89 20.72 -20.22
CA GLN A 80 -1.73 21.13 -19.08
C GLN A 80 -3.11 20.47 -19.11
N ASP A 81 -3.74 20.33 -20.28
CA ASP A 81 -5.03 19.62 -20.42
C ASP A 81 -4.89 18.17 -19.98
N PHE A 82 -3.76 17.54 -20.32
CA PHE A 82 -3.45 16.19 -19.85
C PHE A 82 -3.25 16.15 -18.34
N MET A 83 -2.57 17.13 -17.74
CA MET A 83 -2.38 17.19 -16.28
C MET A 83 -3.70 17.33 -15.52
N TYR A 84 -4.72 17.98 -16.09
CA TYR A 84 -6.06 17.99 -15.49
C TYR A 84 -6.68 16.60 -15.45
N VAL A 85 -6.53 15.81 -16.52
CA VAL A 85 -6.99 14.41 -16.53
C VAL A 85 -6.20 13.58 -15.52
N VAL A 86 -4.88 13.72 -15.49
CA VAL A 86 -3.99 13.04 -14.52
C VAL A 86 -4.40 13.40 -13.10
N GLY A 87 -4.66 14.67 -12.80
CA GLY A 87 -5.13 15.12 -11.49
C GLY A 87 -6.45 14.46 -11.08
N GLY A 88 -7.40 14.34 -12.01
CA GLY A 88 -8.66 13.63 -11.78
C GLY A 88 -8.45 12.14 -11.47
N ILE A 89 -7.54 11.47 -12.19
CA ILE A 89 -7.18 10.06 -11.94
C ILE A 89 -6.54 9.91 -10.56
N GLU A 90 -5.65 10.80 -10.15
CA GLU A 90 -4.99 10.75 -8.85
C GLU A 90 -5.99 10.94 -7.69
N ILE A 91 -6.91 11.89 -7.81
CA ILE A 91 -7.99 12.07 -6.84
C ILE A 91 -8.84 10.80 -6.74
N ALA A 92 -9.24 10.24 -7.87
CA ALA A 92 -10.02 9.00 -7.92
C ALA A 92 -9.25 7.83 -7.28
N ALA A 93 -7.95 7.67 -7.55
CA ALA A 93 -7.09 6.65 -6.96
C ALA A 93 -7.04 6.79 -5.43
N GLY A 94 -6.84 8.00 -4.90
CA GLY A 94 -6.86 8.27 -3.46
C GLY A 94 -8.21 7.92 -2.81
N LEU A 95 -9.32 8.24 -3.46
CA LEU A 95 -10.66 7.88 -3.00
C LEU A 95 -10.89 6.35 -3.04
N ILE A 96 -10.37 5.65 -4.06
CA ILE A 96 -10.44 4.20 -4.12
C ILE A 96 -9.62 3.57 -2.99
N VAL A 97 -8.44 4.09 -2.67
CA VAL A 97 -7.66 3.63 -1.50
C VAL A 97 -8.46 3.81 -0.20
N LEU A 98 -9.18 4.93 -0.07
CA LEU A 98 -10.01 5.21 1.10
C LEU A 98 -11.13 4.19 1.28
N VAL A 99 -11.84 3.80 0.21
CA VAL A 99 -13.03 2.92 0.32
C VAL A 99 -12.71 1.45 0.08
N ALA A 100 -11.71 1.15 -0.76
CA ALA A 100 -11.34 -0.20 -1.18
C ALA A 100 -9.80 -0.39 -1.18
N PRO A 101 -9.14 -0.40 0.00
CA PRO A 101 -7.69 -0.35 0.12
C PRO A 101 -6.98 -1.51 -0.59
N ARG A 102 -7.61 -2.69 -0.70
CA ARG A 102 -7.06 -3.83 -1.44
C ARG A 102 -6.85 -3.55 -2.92
N ILE A 103 -7.85 -2.96 -3.56
CA ILE A 103 -7.83 -2.64 -5.00
C ILE A 103 -7.02 -1.36 -5.21
N GLY A 104 -7.28 -0.34 -4.40
CA GLY A 104 -6.62 0.96 -4.48
C GLY A 104 -5.10 0.88 -4.39
N ALA A 105 -4.57 0.02 -3.51
CA ALA A 105 -3.13 -0.18 -3.40
C ALA A 105 -2.49 -0.63 -4.72
N PHE A 106 -3.08 -1.59 -5.42
CA PHE A 106 -2.55 -2.09 -6.70
C PHE A 106 -2.75 -1.08 -7.84
N ILE A 107 -3.83 -0.30 -7.81
CA ILE A 107 -4.01 0.84 -8.75
C ILE A 107 -2.88 1.84 -8.57
N VAL A 108 -2.55 2.21 -7.32
CA VAL A 108 -1.46 3.14 -7.02
C VAL A 108 -0.10 2.56 -7.45
N VAL A 109 0.15 1.25 -7.27
CA VAL A 109 1.37 0.59 -7.77
C VAL A 109 1.50 0.76 -9.29
N GLY A 110 0.46 0.43 -10.05
CA GLY A 110 0.46 0.56 -11.51
C GLY A 110 0.62 2.01 -11.96
N TRP A 111 -0.02 2.94 -11.27
CA TRP A 111 0.07 4.37 -11.54
C TRP A 111 1.48 4.91 -11.31
N LEU A 112 2.09 4.63 -10.15
CA LEU A 112 3.47 5.01 -9.85
C LEU A 112 4.47 4.38 -10.82
N PHE A 113 4.25 3.14 -11.24
CA PHE A 113 5.06 2.51 -12.28
C PHE A 113 5.01 3.32 -13.59
N GLY A 114 3.82 3.74 -14.03
CA GLY A 114 3.65 4.59 -15.21
C GLY A 114 4.39 5.94 -15.07
N ILE A 115 4.32 6.58 -13.89
CA ILE A 115 5.06 7.82 -13.60
C ILE A 115 6.57 7.59 -13.67
N VAL A 116 7.08 6.51 -13.06
CA VAL A 116 8.52 6.17 -13.11
C VAL A 116 8.98 5.99 -14.56
N VAL A 117 8.21 5.26 -15.39
CA VAL A 117 8.54 5.09 -16.82
C VAL A 117 8.56 6.43 -17.54
N ASN A 118 7.56 7.29 -17.32
CA ASN A 118 7.51 8.62 -17.91
C ASN A 118 8.73 9.46 -17.52
N LEU A 119 9.11 9.48 -16.23
CA LEU A 119 10.25 10.27 -15.75
C LEU A 119 11.61 9.75 -16.26
N LEU A 120 11.77 8.42 -16.37
CA LEU A 120 12.99 7.81 -16.89
C LEU A 120 13.15 7.99 -18.39
N THR A 121 12.06 8.18 -19.12
CA THR A 121 12.05 8.37 -20.58
C THR A 121 11.90 9.84 -21.00
N ASN A 122 12.00 10.77 -20.06
CA ASN A 122 11.99 12.20 -20.35
C ASN A 122 13.34 12.62 -20.96
N ASP A 123 13.30 13.37 -22.06
CA ASP A 123 14.51 13.72 -22.84
C ASP A 123 15.41 14.74 -22.11
N ALA A 124 14.83 15.81 -21.57
CA ALA A 124 15.51 16.81 -20.73
C ALA A 124 14.47 17.85 -20.19
N PRO A 125 14.63 18.31 -18.93
CA PRO A 125 15.58 17.86 -17.93
C PRO A 125 15.29 16.43 -17.44
N GLN A 126 16.32 15.71 -17.00
CA GLN A 126 16.16 14.34 -16.49
C GLN A 126 15.80 14.39 -14.99
N TYR A 127 14.76 13.64 -14.61
CA TYR A 127 14.20 13.61 -13.25
C TYR A 127 14.47 12.27 -12.55
N TYR A 128 15.72 11.79 -12.60
CA TYR A 128 16.09 10.48 -12.03
C TYR A 128 15.93 10.41 -10.50
N ASP A 129 16.14 11.52 -9.80
CA ASP A 129 15.93 11.63 -8.36
C ASP A 129 14.46 11.46 -8.00
N ILE A 130 13.56 12.07 -8.77
CA ILE A 130 12.11 11.96 -8.59
C ILE A 130 11.65 10.54 -8.97
N ALA A 131 12.17 9.98 -10.06
CA ALA A 131 11.88 8.60 -10.47
C ALA A 131 12.29 7.58 -9.39
N LEU A 132 13.44 7.76 -8.75
CA LEU A 132 13.90 6.91 -7.64
C LEU A 132 12.99 7.03 -6.42
N ARG A 133 12.57 8.26 -6.07
CA ARG A 133 11.59 8.50 -5.01
C ARG A 133 10.27 7.78 -5.29
N ASP A 134 9.74 7.92 -6.49
CA ASP A 134 8.46 7.35 -6.87
C ASP A 134 8.52 5.82 -7.00
N PHE A 135 9.69 5.26 -7.37
CA PHE A 135 9.95 3.84 -7.26
C PHE A 135 9.88 3.35 -5.80
N GLY A 136 10.47 4.09 -4.85
CA GLY A 136 10.35 3.79 -3.42
C GLY A 136 8.90 3.84 -2.93
N LEU A 137 8.12 4.83 -3.38
CA LEU A 137 6.68 4.93 -3.09
C LEU A 137 5.89 3.76 -3.71
N MET A 138 6.26 3.30 -4.90
CA MET A 138 5.66 2.13 -5.53
C MET A 138 5.86 0.85 -4.70
N LEU A 139 7.06 0.63 -4.15
CA LEU A 139 7.35 -0.49 -3.24
C LEU A 139 6.56 -0.36 -1.93
N ALA A 140 6.42 0.85 -1.39
CA ALA A 140 5.58 1.11 -0.21
C ALA A 140 4.10 0.83 -0.51
N ALA A 141 3.58 1.20 -1.68
CA ALA A 141 2.22 0.88 -2.11
C ALA A 141 2.01 -0.62 -2.29
N LEU A 142 3.01 -1.35 -2.80
CA LEU A 142 2.96 -2.81 -2.90
C LEU A 142 2.91 -3.47 -1.51
N THR A 143 3.72 -2.98 -0.57
CA THR A 143 3.70 -3.40 0.84
C THR A 143 2.33 -3.14 1.47
N PHE A 144 1.76 -1.95 1.22
CA PHE A 144 0.40 -1.60 1.65
C PHE A 144 -0.64 -2.58 1.09
N GLY A 145 -0.54 -2.94 -0.19
CA GLY A 145 -1.41 -3.94 -0.81
C GLY A 145 -1.33 -5.31 -0.11
N ARG A 146 -0.12 -5.76 0.23
CA ARG A 146 0.09 -7.00 0.99
C ARG A 146 -0.53 -6.94 2.39
N LEU A 147 -0.35 -5.81 3.09
CA LEU A 147 -0.98 -5.59 4.40
C LEU A 147 -2.50 -5.53 4.29
N ALA A 148 -3.05 -4.86 3.27
CA ALA A 148 -4.49 -4.78 3.04
C ALA A 148 -5.13 -6.16 2.79
N LEU A 149 -4.42 -7.07 2.10
CA LEU A 149 -4.88 -8.45 1.92
C LEU A 149 -4.91 -9.22 3.23
N ALA A 150 -4.00 -8.94 4.17
CA ALA A 150 -3.92 -9.62 5.45
C ALA A 150 -4.88 -9.03 6.51
N VAL A 151 -4.98 -7.71 6.57
CA VAL A 151 -5.71 -6.98 7.64
C VAL A 151 -7.20 -6.81 7.31
N VAL A 152 -7.56 -6.57 6.04
CA VAL A 152 -8.96 -6.37 5.65
C VAL A 152 -9.60 -7.73 5.35
N PRO A 153 -10.69 -8.15 6.03
CA PRO A 153 -11.33 -9.42 5.74
C PRO A 153 -11.89 -9.45 4.31
N ALA A 154 -11.79 -10.60 3.65
CA ALA A 154 -12.44 -10.80 2.36
C ALA A 154 -13.96 -10.64 2.54
N ARG A 155 -14.59 -9.81 1.71
CA ARG A 155 -16.05 -9.73 1.66
C ARG A 155 -16.56 -11.15 1.36
N LYS A 156 -17.17 -11.81 2.34
CA LYS A 156 -17.81 -13.10 2.14
C LYS A 156 -18.87 -12.90 1.05
N SER A 157 -18.68 -13.52 -0.11
CA SER A 157 -19.72 -13.64 -1.12
C SER A 157 -20.87 -14.38 -0.42
N GLY A 158 -21.99 -13.67 -0.17
CA GLY A 158 -23.17 -14.27 0.42
C GLY A 158 -23.59 -15.45 -0.47
N LYS A 159 -23.44 -16.68 0.00
CA LYS A 159 -24.21 -17.78 -0.55
C LYS A 159 -25.67 -17.36 -0.36
N LEU A 160 -26.37 -17.18 -1.47
CA LEU A 160 -27.82 -17.05 -1.45
C LEU A 160 -28.37 -18.24 -0.65
N PRO A 161 -29.22 -18.04 0.36
CA PRO A 161 -29.86 -19.15 1.03
C PRO A 161 -30.59 -19.96 -0.05
N HIS A 162 -30.28 -21.24 -0.12
CA HIS A 162 -31.06 -22.17 -0.92
C HIS A 162 -32.48 -22.14 -0.38
N LEU A 163 -33.40 -21.55 -1.15
CA LEU A 163 -34.83 -21.65 -0.88
C LEU A 163 -35.21 -23.11 -1.09
N PRO A 164 -35.76 -23.79 -0.04
CA PRO A 164 -36.34 -25.10 -0.26
C PRO A 164 -37.59 -24.93 -1.09
N TRP A 165 -37.66 -25.68 -2.15
CA TRP A 165 -38.85 -25.87 -2.98
C TRP A 165 -39.88 -26.69 -2.21
#